data_a29a11129752d8a2f7f9dac2744cd245
#
_entry.id   a29a11129752d8a2f7f9dac2744cd245
#
_cell.length_a   1.000
_cell.length_b   1.000
_cell.length_c   1.000
_cell.angle_alpha   90.00
_cell.angle_beta   90.00
_cell.angle_gamma   90.00
#
_symmetry.space_group_name_H-M   'P 1'
#
loop_
_entity.id
_entity.type
_entity.pdbx_description
1 polymer ?
#
loop_
_entity_poly.entity_id
_entity_poly.type
_entity_poly.pdbx_seq_one_letter_code
_entity_poly.pdbx_strand_id
1 'polypeptide(L)'
;VEQETCAISSDKSKIYVHYVNKENSIKLNMFIDTPNIVLDSLKDRFILMFSLVQIILSCIYFIYTYLENEREELNKTRNLFINAMAHEMKTPNAVILNSTEMLIENVNPEKQHKYLRMIEDESKHMNNLLNQMLIYTRTTKSYQLHKQNYNLSPMIEEVLKHYDLESKIITIDIDPKINISCDQQLMMIVFDNLINNAFKYANKKINIVYRQEKIIISNDGSKIENKDINHIFEPLYKADVSRNDTNSTGMGLAI
;
A
#
# COMPACT_ATOMS: atom_id res chain seq x y z
N VAL A 1 68.14 4.58 56.86
CA VAL A 1 67.62 5.45 55.82
C VAL A 1 67.80 4.71 54.50
N GLU A 2 66.69 4.11 54.03
CA GLU A 2 66.58 3.37 52.77
C GLU A 2 66.87 4.31 51.58
N GLN A 3 67.88 4.00 50.81
CA GLN A 3 68.13 4.66 49.52
C GLN A 3 67.70 3.74 48.39
N GLU A 4 66.43 3.82 48.06
CA GLU A 4 65.94 3.32 46.77
C GLU A 4 66.27 4.40 45.70
N THR A 5 66.91 4.01 44.65
CA THR A 5 67.18 4.89 43.53
C THR A 5 66.41 4.42 42.31
N CYS A 6 65.46 5.26 41.87
CA CYS A 6 64.77 5.08 40.61
C CYS A 6 65.24 6.11 39.60
N ALA A 7 65.82 5.69 38.53
CA ALA A 7 66.23 6.55 37.44
C ALA A 7 65.37 6.29 36.20
N ILE A 8 64.72 7.36 35.71
CA ILE A 8 63.95 7.29 34.46
C ILE A 8 64.76 8.02 33.38
N SER A 9 65.14 7.27 32.35
CA SER A 9 65.76 7.86 31.15
C SER A 9 64.81 7.67 29.97
N SER A 10 64.57 8.71 29.18
CA SER A 10 63.77 8.59 27.95
C SER A 10 64.63 8.90 26.72
N ASP A 11 64.64 8.03 25.78
CA ASP A 11 64.99 8.33 24.42
C ASP A 11 63.70 8.49 23.61
N LYS A 12 63.73 9.23 22.47
CA LYS A 12 62.52 9.66 21.71
C LYS A 12 61.42 8.61 21.48
N SER A 13 61.73 7.34 21.69
CA SER A 13 60.78 6.22 21.49
C SER A 13 60.70 5.21 22.62
N LYS A 14 61.51 5.35 23.68
CA LYS A 14 61.60 4.33 24.73
C LYS A 14 61.74 4.95 26.12
N ILE A 15 61.00 4.45 27.08
CA ILE A 15 61.14 4.81 28.46
C ILE A 15 61.88 3.67 29.14
N TYR A 16 63.02 3.99 29.73
CA TYR A 16 63.80 3.05 30.50
C TYR A 16 63.58 3.36 31.99
N VAL A 17 63.09 2.37 32.72
CA VAL A 17 62.98 2.45 34.18
C VAL A 17 64.05 1.54 34.78
N HIS A 18 64.98 2.15 35.51
CA HIS A 18 66.02 1.46 36.21
C HIS A 18 65.75 1.56 37.72
N TYR A 19 65.40 0.44 38.31
CA TYR A 19 65.16 0.34 39.74
C TYR A 19 66.22 -0.52 40.38
N VAL A 20 66.85 -0.01 41.44
CA VAL A 20 67.85 -0.76 42.22
C VAL A 20 67.46 -0.76 43.69
N ASN A 21 67.18 -1.92 44.23
CA ASN A 21 67.06 -2.12 45.66
C ASN A 21 68.38 -2.69 46.18
N LYS A 22 69.08 -1.95 47.04
CA LYS A 22 70.40 -2.31 47.55
C LYS A 22 70.38 -3.41 48.60
N GLU A 23 69.25 -3.59 49.32
CA GLU A 23 69.17 -4.63 50.36
C GLU A 23 69.03 -6.02 49.77
N ASN A 24 68.30 -6.19 48.65
CA ASN A 24 68.02 -7.52 48.07
C ASN A 24 68.77 -7.74 46.74
N SER A 25 69.71 -6.87 46.36
CA SER A 25 70.47 -6.95 45.09
C SER A 25 69.59 -7.12 43.84
N ILE A 26 68.34 -6.69 43.90
CA ILE A 26 67.39 -6.77 42.77
C ILE A 26 67.59 -5.54 41.90
N LYS A 27 67.97 -5.77 40.65
CA LYS A 27 68.01 -4.76 39.58
C LYS A 27 66.89 -5.08 38.57
N LEU A 28 65.91 -4.21 38.47
CA LEU A 28 64.85 -4.34 37.47
C LEU A 28 65.08 -3.31 36.38
N ASN A 29 65.26 -3.78 35.15
CA ASN A 29 65.33 -2.96 33.95
C ASN A 29 64.08 -3.21 33.13
N MET A 30 63.21 -2.23 32.99
CA MET A 30 62.05 -2.29 32.16
C MET A 30 62.13 -1.20 31.11
N PHE A 31 61.85 -1.58 29.87
CA PHE A 31 61.67 -0.56 28.81
C PHE A 31 60.28 -0.66 28.24
N ILE A 32 59.70 0.47 27.92
CA ILE A 32 58.39 0.55 27.29
C ILE A 32 58.55 1.32 25.98
N ASP A 33 58.22 0.63 24.87
CA ASP A 33 58.20 1.27 23.55
C ASP A 33 56.84 1.98 23.34
N THR A 34 56.78 3.21 23.83
CA THR A 34 55.55 3.99 23.89
C THR A 34 55.05 4.51 22.55
N PRO A 35 55.88 4.86 21.55
CA PRO A 35 55.37 5.43 20.29
C PRO A 35 54.61 4.38 19.46
N ASN A 36 55.10 3.15 19.41
CA ASN A 36 54.47 2.10 18.61
C ASN A 36 53.15 1.65 19.22
N ILE A 37 53.06 1.50 20.52
CA ILE A 37 51.81 1.12 21.21
C ILE A 37 50.72 2.17 21.02
N VAL A 38 51.06 3.46 21.15
CA VAL A 38 50.12 4.55 20.97
C VAL A 38 49.70 4.66 19.50
N LEU A 39 50.63 4.53 18.56
CA LEU A 39 50.35 4.61 17.13
C LEU A 39 49.46 3.46 16.65
N ASP A 40 49.68 2.24 17.13
CA ASP A 40 48.88 1.08 16.80
C ASP A 40 47.45 1.18 17.40
N SER A 41 47.35 1.62 18.63
CA SER A 41 46.01 1.86 19.22
C SER A 41 45.21 2.96 18.51
N LEU A 42 45.87 3.98 17.97
CA LEU A 42 45.24 5.01 17.15
C LEU A 42 44.79 4.45 15.79
N LYS A 43 45.64 3.66 15.13
CA LYS A 43 45.27 3.01 13.85
C LYS A 43 44.01 2.13 14.00
N ASP A 44 43.97 1.31 15.05
CA ASP A 44 42.81 0.45 15.30
C ASP A 44 41.51 1.25 15.51
N ARG A 45 41.60 2.36 16.25
CA ARG A 45 40.45 3.26 16.43
C ARG A 45 40.03 3.95 15.12
N PHE A 46 40.98 4.36 14.28
CA PHE A 46 40.67 4.92 12.97
C PHE A 46 40.02 3.89 12.03
N ILE A 47 40.50 2.64 12.03
CA ILE A 47 39.92 1.57 11.25
C ILE A 47 38.47 1.29 11.70
N LEU A 48 38.22 1.21 13.01
CA LEU A 48 36.89 1.02 13.58
C LEU A 48 35.95 2.17 13.22
N MET A 49 36.39 3.41 13.37
CA MET A 49 35.60 4.58 12.98
C MET A 49 35.28 4.58 11.50
N PHE A 50 36.26 4.29 10.65
CA PHE A 50 36.09 4.25 9.20
C PHE A 50 35.10 3.14 8.79
N SER A 51 35.22 1.94 9.36
CA SER A 51 34.29 0.84 9.13
C SER A 51 32.85 1.18 9.57
N LEU A 52 32.70 1.85 10.70
CA LEU A 52 31.39 2.27 11.20
C LEU A 52 30.74 3.30 10.23
N VAL A 53 31.51 4.25 9.74
CA VAL A 53 31.04 5.24 8.74
C VAL A 53 30.62 4.54 7.44
N GLN A 54 31.39 3.55 6.97
CA GLN A 54 31.05 2.78 5.78
C GLN A 54 29.73 1.98 5.95
N ILE A 55 29.51 1.39 7.13
CA ILE A 55 28.26 0.69 7.45
C ILE A 55 27.09 1.66 7.42
N ILE A 56 27.23 2.83 8.07
CA ILE A 56 26.17 3.85 8.08
C ILE A 56 25.83 4.33 6.66
N LEU A 57 26.83 4.63 5.86
CA LEU A 57 26.64 5.05 4.46
C LEU A 57 25.96 3.94 3.63
N SER A 58 26.34 2.68 3.82
CA SER A 58 25.72 1.53 3.17
C SER A 58 24.25 1.38 3.58
N CYS A 59 23.92 1.55 4.87
CA CYS A 59 22.53 1.52 5.35
C CYS A 59 21.70 2.67 4.76
N ILE A 60 22.24 3.89 4.72
CA ILE A 60 21.57 5.05 4.12
C ILE A 60 21.31 4.80 2.64
N TYR A 61 22.30 4.29 1.90
CA TYR A 61 22.17 3.96 0.48
C TYR A 61 21.10 2.89 0.26
N PHE A 62 21.07 1.84 1.10
CA PHE A 62 20.07 0.78 1.02
C PHE A 62 18.66 1.30 1.28
N ILE A 63 18.48 2.15 2.31
CA ILE A 63 17.19 2.79 2.60
C ILE A 63 16.77 3.68 1.43
N TYR A 64 17.68 4.46 0.88
CA TYR A 64 17.39 5.34 -0.26
C TYR A 64 16.92 4.53 -1.48
N THR A 65 17.64 3.48 -1.86
CA THR A 65 17.27 2.62 -3.00
C THR A 65 15.95 1.89 -2.77
N TYR A 66 15.69 1.45 -1.53
CA TYR A 66 14.42 0.82 -1.17
C TYR A 66 13.24 1.81 -1.35
N LEU A 67 13.36 3.02 -0.82
CA LEU A 67 12.33 4.06 -0.96
C LEU A 67 12.12 4.52 -2.41
N GLU A 68 13.19 4.58 -3.21
CA GLU A 68 13.12 4.93 -4.63
C GLU A 68 12.35 3.85 -5.42
N ASN A 69 12.67 2.58 -5.19
CA ASN A 69 11.97 1.46 -5.84
C ASN A 69 10.47 1.45 -5.48
N GLU A 70 10.12 1.69 -4.22
CA GLU A 70 8.72 1.78 -3.78
C GLU A 70 7.99 2.95 -4.48
N ARG A 71 8.65 4.10 -4.61
CA ARG A 71 8.11 5.25 -5.35
C ARG A 71 7.91 4.96 -6.84
N GLU A 72 8.86 4.27 -7.46
CA GLU A 72 8.75 3.89 -8.88
C GLU A 72 7.58 2.93 -9.12
N GLU A 73 7.38 1.94 -8.27
CA GLU A 73 6.25 1.02 -8.35
C GLU A 73 4.91 1.74 -8.17
N LEU A 74 4.81 2.64 -7.19
CA LEU A 74 3.62 3.47 -7.00
C LEU A 74 3.34 4.36 -8.23
N ASN A 75 4.36 4.98 -8.79
CA ASN A 75 4.22 5.80 -9.99
C ASN A 75 3.82 4.98 -11.23
N LYS A 76 4.38 3.78 -11.39
CA LYS A 76 4.00 2.83 -12.44
C LYS A 76 2.51 2.47 -12.35
N THR A 77 2.08 2.03 -11.17
CA THR A 77 0.69 1.66 -10.91
C THR A 77 -0.25 2.83 -11.17
N ARG A 78 0.13 4.04 -10.73
CA ARG A 78 -0.62 5.27 -10.99
C ARG A 78 -0.73 5.60 -12.48
N ASN A 79 0.35 5.46 -13.23
CA ASN A 79 0.35 5.73 -14.68
C ASN A 79 -0.46 4.69 -15.45
N LEU A 80 -0.37 3.42 -15.07
CA LEU A 80 -1.22 2.37 -15.65
C LEU A 80 -2.70 2.65 -15.37
N PHE A 81 -3.04 3.06 -14.16
CA PHE A 81 -4.38 3.46 -13.79
C PHE A 81 -4.90 4.64 -14.63
N ILE A 82 -4.12 5.74 -14.77
CA ILE A 82 -4.52 6.91 -15.55
C ILE A 82 -4.74 6.54 -17.02
N ASN A 83 -3.83 5.77 -17.61
CA ASN A 83 -3.93 5.34 -19.01
C ASN A 83 -5.16 4.46 -19.25
N ALA A 84 -5.42 3.54 -18.35
CA ALA A 84 -6.56 2.65 -18.47
C ALA A 84 -7.89 3.39 -18.27
N MET A 85 -7.95 4.35 -17.31
CA MET A 85 -9.11 5.23 -17.14
C MET A 85 -9.37 6.10 -18.37
N ALA A 86 -8.32 6.65 -18.98
CA ALA A 86 -8.46 7.41 -20.24
C ALA A 86 -9.03 6.53 -21.35
N HIS A 87 -8.63 5.25 -21.42
CA HIS A 87 -9.16 4.30 -22.37
C HIS A 87 -10.64 3.95 -22.10
N GLU A 88 -10.98 3.66 -20.83
CA GLU A 88 -12.37 3.36 -20.43
C GLU A 88 -13.32 4.57 -20.61
N MET A 89 -12.82 5.80 -20.55
CA MET A 89 -13.60 7.02 -20.83
C MET A 89 -13.75 7.31 -22.33
N LYS A 90 -12.83 6.84 -23.16
CA LYS A 90 -12.88 7.08 -24.61
C LYS A 90 -14.07 6.39 -25.27
N THR A 91 -14.41 5.19 -24.82
CA THR A 91 -15.51 4.38 -25.38
C THR A 91 -16.88 5.05 -25.16
N PRO A 92 -17.32 5.36 -23.92
CA PRO A 92 -18.59 6.05 -23.69
C PRO A 92 -18.65 7.41 -24.37
N ASN A 93 -17.55 8.16 -24.38
CA ASN A 93 -17.50 9.44 -25.06
C ASN A 93 -17.74 9.31 -26.58
N ALA A 94 -17.18 8.27 -27.22
CA ALA A 94 -17.42 7.99 -28.62
C ALA A 94 -18.89 7.62 -28.90
N VAL A 95 -19.53 6.87 -28.01
CA VAL A 95 -20.96 6.53 -28.13
C VAL A 95 -21.84 7.76 -27.98
N ILE A 96 -21.54 8.64 -27.01
CA ILE A 96 -22.25 9.91 -26.82
C ILE A 96 -22.12 10.78 -28.08
N LEU A 97 -20.89 10.96 -28.59
CA LEU A 97 -20.63 11.77 -29.76
C LEU A 97 -21.40 11.24 -30.99
N ASN A 98 -21.27 9.95 -31.29
CA ASN A 98 -21.96 9.31 -32.43
C ASN A 98 -23.48 9.41 -32.30
N SER A 99 -24.03 9.16 -31.08
CA SER A 99 -25.46 9.30 -30.84
C SER A 99 -25.95 10.74 -31.04
N THR A 100 -25.12 11.73 -30.64
CA THR A 100 -25.41 13.15 -30.81
C THR A 100 -25.39 13.54 -32.29
N GLU A 101 -24.39 13.06 -33.06
CA GLU A 101 -24.31 13.28 -34.52
C GLU A 101 -25.55 12.70 -35.23
N MET A 102 -25.97 11.48 -34.87
CA MET A 102 -27.18 10.85 -35.43
C MET A 102 -28.45 11.65 -35.13
N LEU A 103 -28.53 12.31 -33.99
CA LEU A 103 -29.63 13.20 -33.62
C LEU A 103 -29.61 14.51 -34.41
N ILE A 104 -28.42 15.13 -34.55
CA ILE A 104 -28.26 16.41 -35.31
C ILE A 104 -28.57 16.23 -36.79
N GLU A 105 -28.06 15.14 -37.38
CA GLU A 105 -28.27 14.84 -38.81
C GLU A 105 -29.65 14.24 -39.10
N ASN A 106 -30.45 13.98 -38.07
CA ASN A 106 -31.80 13.41 -38.16
C ASN A 106 -31.84 12.11 -38.99
N VAL A 107 -30.78 11.30 -38.89
CA VAL A 107 -30.58 10.10 -39.74
C VAL A 107 -31.67 9.05 -39.54
N ASN A 108 -32.25 8.95 -38.34
CA ASN A 108 -33.33 8.01 -38.01
C ASN A 108 -34.30 8.65 -36.99
N PRO A 109 -35.29 9.44 -37.43
CA PRO A 109 -36.20 10.12 -36.51
C PRO A 109 -36.96 9.19 -35.56
N GLU A 110 -37.26 7.98 -36.00
CA GLU A 110 -37.95 6.97 -35.17
C GLU A 110 -37.07 6.44 -34.00
N LYS A 111 -35.76 6.63 -34.07
CA LYS A 111 -34.79 6.16 -33.06
C LYS A 111 -34.29 7.25 -32.14
N GLN A 112 -34.83 8.47 -32.21
CA GLN A 112 -34.40 9.60 -31.36
C GLN A 112 -34.40 9.24 -29.88
N HIS A 113 -35.46 8.60 -29.37
CA HIS A 113 -35.55 8.16 -27.98
C HIS A 113 -34.46 7.15 -27.59
N LYS A 114 -34.06 6.29 -28.51
CA LYS A 114 -32.96 5.34 -28.31
C LYS A 114 -31.62 6.05 -28.18
N TYR A 115 -31.33 7.02 -29.07
CA TYR A 115 -30.08 7.80 -29.01
C TYR A 115 -30.00 8.65 -27.73
N LEU A 116 -31.10 9.28 -27.30
CA LEU A 116 -31.15 10.02 -26.05
C LEU A 116 -30.88 9.13 -24.83
N ARG A 117 -31.45 7.92 -24.77
CA ARG A 117 -31.16 6.95 -23.72
C ARG A 117 -29.71 6.50 -23.73
N MET A 118 -29.13 6.23 -24.88
CA MET A 118 -27.70 5.88 -24.99
C MET A 118 -26.80 6.99 -24.43
N ILE A 119 -27.11 8.26 -24.76
CA ILE A 119 -26.37 9.41 -24.22
C ILE A 119 -26.52 9.49 -22.68
N GLU A 120 -27.74 9.31 -22.18
CA GLU A 120 -28.00 9.33 -20.75
C GLU A 120 -27.25 8.22 -20.00
N ASP A 121 -27.31 6.98 -20.51
CA ASP A 121 -26.70 5.80 -19.89
C ASP A 121 -25.17 5.93 -19.89
N GLU A 122 -24.56 6.35 -21.00
CA GLU A 122 -23.12 6.54 -21.08
C GLU A 122 -22.64 7.75 -20.27
N SER A 123 -23.43 8.80 -20.13
CA SER A 123 -23.13 9.93 -19.24
C SER A 123 -23.14 9.51 -17.77
N LYS A 124 -24.10 8.68 -17.35
CA LYS A 124 -24.14 8.09 -16.01
C LYS A 124 -22.92 7.17 -15.78
N HIS A 125 -22.57 6.36 -16.77
CA HIS A 125 -21.39 5.50 -16.71
C HIS A 125 -20.10 6.32 -16.53
N MET A 126 -19.90 7.37 -17.31
CA MET A 126 -18.75 8.29 -17.17
C MET A 126 -18.70 8.95 -15.79
N ASN A 127 -19.84 9.37 -15.26
CA ASN A 127 -19.89 9.96 -13.92
C ASN A 127 -19.47 8.95 -12.84
N ASN A 128 -19.88 7.70 -12.97
CA ASN A 128 -19.44 6.63 -12.06
C ASN A 128 -17.93 6.37 -12.14
N LEU A 129 -17.36 6.34 -13.36
CA LEU A 129 -15.90 6.24 -13.57
C LEU A 129 -15.15 7.39 -12.89
N LEU A 130 -15.61 8.63 -13.06
CA LEU A 130 -15.03 9.81 -12.43
C LEU A 130 -15.07 9.72 -10.91
N ASN A 131 -16.18 9.30 -10.34
CA ASN A 131 -16.31 9.11 -8.89
C ASN A 131 -15.35 8.05 -8.37
N GLN A 132 -15.23 6.91 -9.05
CA GLN A 132 -14.26 5.87 -8.69
C GLN A 132 -12.82 6.38 -8.78
N MET A 133 -12.47 7.16 -9.80
CA MET A 133 -11.17 7.80 -9.92
C MET A 133 -10.87 8.76 -8.76
N LEU A 134 -11.85 9.58 -8.38
CA LEU A 134 -11.70 10.50 -7.25
C LEU A 134 -11.48 9.75 -5.93
N ILE A 135 -12.19 8.67 -5.70
CA ILE A 135 -12.03 7.83 -4.49
C ILE A 135 -10.64 7.21 -4.49
N TYR A 136 -10.22 6.57 -5.58
CA TYR A 136 -8.89 5.97 -5.71
C TYR A 136 -7.77 6.99 -5.48
N THR A 137 -7.87 8.20 -6.05
CA THR A 137 -6.86 9.25 -5.85
C THR A 137 -6.84 9.82 -4.44
N ARG A 138 -7.96 9.80 -3.73
CA ARG A 138 -8.02 10.21 -2.31
C ARG A 138 -7.38 9.18 -1.40
N THR A 139 -7.63 7.90 -1.62
CA THR A 139 -7.10 6.81 -0.79
C THR A 139 -5.58 6.60 -0.96
N THR A 140 -5.01 6.95 -2.12
CA THR A 140 -3.56 6.86 -2.39
C THR A 140 -2.75 8.05 -1.87
N LYS A 141 -3.38 9.17 -1.50
CA LYS A 141 -2.72 10.28 -0.81
C LYS A 141 -3.01 10.14 0.69
N SER A 142 -2.11 10.60 1.57
CA SER A 142 -2.26 10.60 3.04
C SER A 142 -3.64 11.14 3.50
N TYR A 143 -4.67 10.35 3.23
CA TYR A 143 -6.05 10.65 3.64
C TYR A 143 -6.16 10.45 5.15
N GLN A 144 -6.53 11.49 5.89
CA GLN A 144 -6.84 11.35 7.30
C GLN A 144 -8.20 10.69 7.45
N LEU A 145 -8.21 9.43 7.91
CA LEU A 145 -9.43 8.69 8.18
C LEU A 145 -10.18 9.31 9.37
N HIS A 146 -11.42 9.69 9.16
CA HIS A 146 -12.34 10.15 10.21
C HIS A 146 -13.05 8.94 10.84
N LYS A 147 -12.32 8.17 11.65
CA LYS A 147 -12.87 6.98 12.30
C LYS A 147 -13.80 7.33 13.45
N GLN A 148 -14.99 6.77 13.40
CA GLN A 148 -16.00 6.79 14.46
C GLN A 148 -16.63 5.39 14.59
N ASN A 149 -17.30 5.14 15.71
CA ASN A 149 -18.00 3.89 15.92
C ASN A 149 -19.38 3.93 15.29
N TYR A 150 -19.64 3.04 14.36
CA TYR A 150 -20.91 2.89 13.67
C TYR A 150 -21.46 1.48 13.80
N ASN A 151 -22.77 1.37 13.91
CA ASN A 151 -23.43 0.06 13.91
C ASN A 151 -23.38 -0.54 12.50
N LEU A 152 -22.95 -1.81 12.40
CA LEU A 152 -22.73 -2.49 11.13
C LEU A 152 -24.04 -2.80 10.38
N SER A 153 -25.09 -3.29 11.08
CA SER A 153 -26.34 -3.69 10.43
C SER A 153 -27.02 -2.58 9.64
N PRO A 154 -27.25 -1.37 10.20
CA PRO A 154 -27.83 -0.27 9.44
C PRO A 154 -27.01 0.16 8.23
N MET A 155 -25.67 0.05 8.30
CA MET A 155 -24.81 0.39 7.16
C MET A 155 -25.00 -0.59 5.99
N ILE A 156 -25.07 -1.87 6.27
CA ILE A 156 -25.34 -2.91 5.24
C ILE A 156 -26.75 -2.75 4.68
N GLU A 157 -27.74 -2.52 5.54
CA GLU A 157 -29.13 -2.32 5.13
C GLU A 157 -29.29 -1.10 4.22
N GLU A 158 -28.56 0.00 4.51
CA GLU A 158 -28.59 1.22 3.70
C GLU A 158 -28.05 0.97 2.29
N VAL A 159 -26.96 0.24 2.16
CA VAL A 159 -26.43 -0.15 0.85
C VAL A 159 -27.40 -1.05 0.11
N LEU A 160 -27.99 -2.04 0.78
CA LEU A 160 -28.93 -2.98 0.18
C LEU A 160 -30.20 -2.32 -0.39
N LYS A 161 -30.62 -1.15 0.11
CA LYS A 161 -31.77 -0.40 -0.46
C LYS A 161 -31.58 -0.01 -1.92
N HIS A 162 -30.33 0.06 -2.41
CA HIS A 162 -30.04 0.42 -3.79
C HIS A 162 -30.19 -0.75 -4.79
N TYR A 163 -30.45 -1.96 -4.28
CA TYR A 163 -30.49 -3.20 -5.08
C TYR A 163 -31.90 -3.80 -5.10
N ASP A 164 -32.20 -4.51 -6.18
CA ASP A 164 -33.45 -5.28 -6.29
C ASP A 164 -33.35 -6.56 -5.43
N LEU A 165 -33.88 -6.47 -4.22
CA LEU A 165 -33.82 -7.54 -3.23
C LEU A 165 -34.71 -8.74 -3.60
N GLU A 166 -35.70 -8.57 -4.50
CA GLU A 166 -36.57 -9.65 -4.96
C GLU A 166 -35.86 -10.56 -5.96
N SER A 167 -34.82 -10.06 -6.63
CA SER A 167 -34.07 -10.81 -7.64
C SER A 167 -33.17 -11.90 -7.06
N LYS A 168 -32.83 -11.85 -5.77
CA LYS A 168 -31.88 -12.76 -5.10
C LYS A 168 -32.36 -13.12 -3.69
N ILE A 169 -31.97 -14.30 -3.22
CA ILE A 169 -32.17 -14.75 -1.83
C ILE A 169 -30.99 -14.20 -1.00
N ILE A 170 -31.27 -13.25 -0.13
CA ILE A 170 -30.26 -12.61 0.70
C ILE A 170 -30.42 -13.09 2.14
N THR A 171 -29.32 -13.59 2.71
CA THR A 171 -29.25 -13.96 4.13
C THR A 171 -28.27 -13.04 4.84
N ILE A 172 -28.73 -12.37 5.90
CA ILE A 172 -27.91 -11.49 6.74
C ILE A 172 -27.83 -12.11 8.13
N ASP A 173 -26.62 -12.47 8.56
CA ASP A 173 -26.33 -13.03 9.89
C ASP A 173 -25.31 -12.12 10.60
N ILE A 174 -25.81 -10.97 11.07
CA ILE A 174 -25.04 -9.94 11.77
C ILE A 174 -25.80 -9.62 13.07
N ASP A 175 -25.12 -9.77 14.22
CA ASP A 175 -25.69 -9.33 15.49
C ASP A 175 -25.91 -7.79 15.43
N PRO A 176 -27.14 -7.30 15.69
CA PRO A 176 -27.47 -5.87 15.65
C PRO A 176 -26.65 -4.99 16.62
N LYS A 177 -25.93 -5.59 17.56
CA LYS A 177 -25.08 -4.89 18.53
C LYS A 177 -23.65 -4.65 18.03
N ILE A 178 -23.28 -5.18 16.88
CA ILE A 178 -21.93 -5.05 16.36
C ILE A 178 -21.68 -3.62 15.89
N ASN A 179 -20.67 -3.01 16.50
CA ASN A 179 -20.13 -1.72 16.10
C ASN A 179 -18.73 -1.87 15.55
N ILE A 180 -18.42 -1.13 14.49
CA ILE A 180 -17.11 -1.08 13.86
C ILE A 180 -16.55 0.34 13.89
N SER A 181 -15.25 0.48 14.15
CA SER A 181 -14.55 1.76 14.09
C SER A 181 -14.08 2.02 12.66
N CYS A 182 -14.77 2.88 11.93
CA CYS A 182 -14.46 3.14 10.52
C CYS A 182 -14.76 4.60 10.13
N ASP A 183 -14.27 4.98 8.95
CA ASP A 183 -14.77 6.14 8.23
C ASP A 183 -16.04 5.70 7.47
N GLN A 184 -17.17 6.24 7.86
CA GLN A 184 -18.48 5.81 7.34
C GLN A 184 -18.55 5.91 5.82
N GLN A 185 -18.11 7.04 5.25
CA GLN A 185 -18.23 7.28 3.81
C GLN A 185 -17.41 6.26 3.00
N LEU A 186 -16.17 6.00 3.42
CA LEU A 186 -15.32 5.03 2.75
C LEU A 186 -15.83 3.60 2.94
N MET A 187 -16.33 3.27 4.13
CA MET A 187 -16.85 1.92 4.39
C MET A 187 -18.13 1.64 3.60
N MET A 188 -19.01 2.64 3.42
CA MET A 188 -20.18 2.50 2.56
C MET A 188 -19.80 2.20 1.11
N ILE A 189 -18.72 2.81 0.59
CA ILE A 189 -18.20 2.53 -0.74
C ILE A 189 -17.66 1.10 -0.84
N VAL A 190 -16.94 0.63 0.19
CA VAL A 190 -16.47 -0.77 0.24
C VAL A 190 -17.62 -1.74 0.22
N PHE A 191 -18.66 -1.50 1.02
CA PHE A 191 -19.84 -2.36 1.05
C PHE A 191 -20.59 -2.35 -0.29
N ASP A 192 -20.78 -1.17 -0.88
CA ASP A 192 -21.43 -1.05 -2.19
C ASP A 192 -20.68 -1.82 -3.27
N ASN A 193 -19.36 -1.71 -3.35
CA ASN A 193 -18.54 -2.46 -4.29
C ASN A 193 -18.63 -3.99 -4.09
N LEU A 194 -18.54 -4.45 -2.84
CA LEU A 194 -18.60 -5.89 -2.54
C LEU A 194 -19.99 -6.48 -2.77
N ILE A 195 -21.04 -5.75 -2.36
CA ILE A 195 -22.42 -6.15 -2.54
C ILE A 195 -22.79 -6.13 -4.02
N ASN A 196 -22.37 -5.10 -4.78
CA ASN A 196 -22.54 -5.04 -6.23
C ASN A 196 -21.92 -6.25 -6.93
N ASN A 197 -20.70 -6.61 -6.57
CA ASN A 197 -20.06 -7.81 -7.07
C ASN A 197 -20.86 -9.08 -6.73
N ALA A 198 -21.35 -9.19 -5.48
CA ALA A 198 -22.15 -10.32 -5.08
C ALA A 198 -23.46 -10.41 -5.89
N PHE A 199 -24.19 -9.31 -6.09
CA PHE A 199 -25.40 -9.28 -6.92
C PHE A 199 -25.14 -9.65 -8.37
N LYS A 200 -24.05 -9.13 -8.92
CA LYS A 200 -23.67 -9.34 -10.32
C LYS A 200 -23.31 -10.79 -10.61
N TYR A 201 -22.57 -11.43 -9.72
CA TYR A 201 -22.03 -12.77 -9.96
C TYR A 201 -22.82 -13.89 -9.26
N ALA A 202 -23.75 -13.59 -8.36
CA ALA A 202 -24.62 -14.59 -7.75
C ALA A 202 -25.57 -15.21 -8.78
N ASN A 203 -25.76 -16.52 -8.72
CA ASN A 203 -26.87 -17.17 -9.42
C ASN A 203 -28.19 -16.82 -8.72
N LYS A 204 -28.31 -17.16 -7.43
CA LYS A 204 -29.54 -16.97 -6.63
C LYS A 204 -29.30 -16.48 -5.21
N LYS A 205 -28.17 -16.83 -4.58
CA LYS A 205 -27.97 -16.67 -3.14
C LYS A 205 -26.79 -15.73 -2.83
N ILE A 206 -27.02 -14.84 -1.88
CA ILE A 206 -26.00 -13.97 -1.31
C ILE A 206 -26.09 -14.10 0.21
N ASN A 207 -24.93 -14.34 0.88
CA ASN A 207 -24.85 -14.39 2.33
C ASN A 207 -23.91 -13.29 2.83
N ILE A 208 -24.36 -12.54 3.82
CA ILE A 208 -23.59 -11.49 4.49
C ILE A 208 -23.52 -11.86 5.97
N VAL A 209 -22.33 -12.15 6.48
CA VAL A 209 -22.15 -12.71 7.82
C VAL A 209 -21.02 -11.94 8.54
N TYR A 210 -21.19 -11.71 9.84
CA TYR A 210 -20.13 -11.20 10.69
C TYR A 210 -19.69 -12.28 11.68
N ARG A 211 -18.45 -12.75 11.55
CA ARG A 211 -17.87 -13.75 12.45
C ARG A 211 -16.37 -13.51 12.65
N GLN A 212 -15.88 -13.71 13.88
CA GLN A 212 -14.47 -13.59 14.22
C GLN A 212 -13.85 -12.26 13.73
N GLU A 213 -14.54 -11.15 13.99
CA GLU A 213 -14.14 -9.79 13.58
C GLU A 213 -13.97 -9.61 12.05
N LYS A 214 -14.61 -10.48 11.27
CA LYS A 214 -14.60 -10.41 9.80
C LYS A 214 -16.01 -10.29 9.26
N ILE A 215 -16.17 -9.40 8.28
CA ILE A 215 -17.36 -9.32 7.45
C ILE A 215 -17.13 -10.24 6.24
N ILE A 216 -17.99 -11.22 6.06
CA ILE A 216 -17.90 -12.21 4.98
C ILE A 216 -19.11 -12.03 4.07
N ILE A 217 -18.86 -11.63 2.82
CA ILE A 217 -19.87 -11.55 1.76
C ILE A 217 -19.58 -12.68 0.78
N SER A 218 -20.54 -13.56 0.58
CA SER A 218 -20.40 -14.73 -0.30
C SER A 218 -21.62 -14.90 -1.19
N ASN A 219 -21.42 -15.47 -2.36
CA ASN A 219 -22.45 -15.75 -3.34
C ASN A 219 -22.29 -17.16 -3.92
N ASP A 220 -23.36 -17.68 -4.54
CA ASP A 220 -23.42 -19.01 -5.17
C ASP A 220 -23.03 -19.03 -6.65
N GLY A 221 -22.34 -17.99 -7.12
CA GLY A 221 -21.85 -17.88 -8.48
C GLY A 221 -20.57 -18.66 -8.74
N SER A 222 -20.00 -18.45 -9.93
CA SER A 222 -18.74 -19.08 -10.33
C SER A 222 -17.58 -18.69 -9.40
N LYS A 223 -16.72 -19.64 -9.09
CA LYS A 223 -15.51 -19.38 -8.32
C LYS A 223 -14.51 -18.57 -9.15
N ILE A 224 -13.79 -17.68 -8.48
CA ILE A 224 -12.64 -16.99 -9.07
C ILE A 224 -11.53 -18.02 -9.31
N GLU A 225 -10.96 -18.05 -10.49
CA GLU A 225 -9.85 -18.94 -10.81
C GLU A 225 -8.59 -18.57 -10.02
N ASN A 226 -7.79 -19.56 -9.64
CA ASN A 226 -6.59 -19.34 -8.83
C ASN A 226 -5.59 -18.36 -9.49
N LYS A 227 -5.52 -18.33 -10.83
CA LYS A 227 -4.68 -17.38 -11.57
C LYS A 227 -5.10 -15.92 -11.38
N ASP A 228 -6.41 -15.69 -11.14
CA ASP A 228 -6.97 -14.34 -11.04
C ASP A 228 -6.92 -13.79 -9.60
N ILE A 229 -6.87 -14.66 -8.58
CA ILE A 229 -6.98 -14.27 -7.16
C ILE A 229 -5.93 -13.20 -6.77
N ASN A 230 -4.72 -13.31 -7.29
CA ASN A 230 -3.64 -12.37 -6.98
C ASN A 230 -3.81 -11.00 -7.68
N HIS A 231 -4.67 -10.93 -8.70
CA HIS A 231 -4.85 -9.75 -9.56
C HIS A 231 -6.19 -9.03 -9.33
N ILE A 232 -7.16 -9.65 -8.63
CA ILE A 232 -8.50 -9.07 -8.45
C ILE A 232 -8.53 -7.72 -7.74
N PHE A 233 -7.48 -7.37 -7.00
CA PHE A 233 -7.32 -6.06 -6.35
C PHE A 233 -6.52 -5.06 -7.18
N GLU A 234 -6.01 -5.46 -8.34
CA GLU A 234 -5.34 -4.53 -9.26
C GLU A 234 -6.40 -3.64 -9.94
N PRO A 235 -6.15 -2.33 -10.02
CA PRO A 235 -7.06 -1.42 -10.72
C PRO A 235 -7.32 -1.86 -12.16
N LEU A 236 -8.59 -1.88 -12.55
CA LEU A 236 -9.06 -2.22 -13.90
C LEU A 236 -8.86 -3.70 -14.31
N TYR A 237 -8.44 -4.54 -13.38
CA TYR A 237 -8.37 -5.97 -13.64
C TYR A 237 -9.78 -6.56 -13.80
N LYS A 238 -9.97 -7.31 -14.88
CA LYS A 238 -11.20 -8.07 -15.17
C LYS A 238 -10.80 -9.52 -15.47
N ALA A 239 -11.33 -10.47 -14.72
CA ALA A 239 -11.19 -11.89 -15.05
C ALA A 239 -11.82 -12.20 -16.40
N ASP A 240 -11.36 -13.25 -17.11
CA ASP A 240 -11.79 -13.58 -18.46
C ASP A 240 -13.32 -13.65 -18.62
N VAL A 241 -14.01 -14.18 -17.62
CA VAL A 241 -15.49 -14.29 -17.62
C VAL A 241 -16.20 -12.93 -17.63
N SER A 242 -15.55 -11.88 -17.09
CA SER A 242 -16.13 -10.53 -16.99
C SER A 242 -15.64 -9.55 -18.07
N ARG A 243 -14.75 -9.98 -18.97
CA ARG A 243 -14.21 -9.10 -20.03
C ARG A 243 -15.27 -8.63 -21.02
N ASN A 244 -16.29 -9.42 -21.25
CA ASN A 244 -17.41 -9.07 -22.16
C ASN A 244 -18.48 -8.18 -21.51
N ASP A 245 -18.36 -7.92 -20.20
CA ASP A 245 -19.29 -7.07 -19.48
C ASP A 245 -18.84 -5.61 -19.55
N THR A 246 -19.50 -4.86 -20.40
CA THR A 246 -19.24 -3.42 -20.62
C THR A 246 -19.56 -2.56 -19.40
N ASN A 247 -20.40 -3.04 -18.47
CA ASN A 247 -20.81 -2.30 -17.29
C ASN A 247 -19.87 -2.47 -16.09
N SER A 248 -18.82 -3.28 -16.21
CA SER A 248 -17.86 -3.49 -15.13
C SER A 248 -16.57 -2.75 -15.41
N THR A 249 -16.17 -1.90 -14.48
CA THR A 249 -14.97 -1.06 -14.62
C THR A 249 -13.69 -1.76 -14.16
N GLY A 250 -13.78 -2.88 -13.42
CA GLY A 250 -12.63 -3.52 -12.77
C GLY A 250 -12.02 -2.69 -11.62
N MET A 251 -12.72 -1.65 -11.16
CA MET A 251 -12.25 -0.74 -10.10
C MET A 251 -12.77 -1.10 -8.71
N GLY A 252 -13.90 -1.81 -8.63
CA GLY A 252 -14.62 -1.97 -7.36
C GLY A 252 -13.83 -2.66 -6.25
N LEU A 253 -12.94 -3.59 -6.58
CA LEU A 253 -12.09 -4.28 -5.59
C LEU A 253 -10.75 -3.58 -5.35
N ALA A 254 -10.35 -2.63 -6.22
CA ALA A 254 -9.13 -1.86 -6.07
C ALA A 254 -9.29 -0.61 -5.17
N ILE A 255 -10.52 -0.20 -4.93
CA ILE A 255 -10.91 0.91 -4.03
C ILE A 255 -11.05 0.41 -2.61
#